data_2e7f9fcc84f83f9b9e363c684f618cf0
#
_entry.id   2e7f9fcc84f83f9b9e363c684f618cf0
#
_cell.length_a   1.000
_cell.length_b   1.000
_cell.length_c   1.000
_cell.angle_alpha   90.00
_cell.angle_beta   90.00
_cell.angle_gamma   90.00
#
_symmetry.space_group_name_H-M   'P 1'
#
loop_
_entity.id
_entity.type
_entity.pdbx_description
1 polymer ?
#
loop_
_entity_poly.entity_id
_entity_poly.type
_entity_poly.pdbx_seq_one_letter_code
_entity_poly.pdbx_strand_id
1 'polypeptide(L)'
;MTTIPQSALDLLTSHGVAPAPIPMLRPRRLRSTPAMRALVSQHRIDPAKLILPVFVREDISEPQAISAMPGVYQHTLDSLRREAVACAEAGVGSIDLFGVPAVRDEAGSQAWASEGILNQGITAVREEVGDAVVVCADTCLDEFTSHGHCGLLDER
;
A
#
# COMPACT_ATOMS: atom_id res chain seq x y z
N MET A 1 10.19 -6.11 21.42
CA MET A 1 9.82 -6.42 22.82
C MET A 1 10.57 -7.70 23.21
N THR A 2 11.55 -7.61 24.05
CA THR A 2 12.30 -8.79 24.54
C THR A 2 11.45 -9.42 25.63
N THR A 3 10.89 -10.58 25.36
CA THR A 3 10.10 -11.34 26.34
C THR A 3 11.06 -11.92 27.36
N ILE A 4 10.86 -11.61 28.64
CA ILE A 4 11.63 -12.21 29.74
C ILE A 4 11.28 -13.70 29.79
N PRO A 5 12.26 -14.62 29.79
CA PRO A 5 11.99 -16.05 29.86
C PRO A 5 11.22 -16.39 31.14
N GLN A 6 10.22 -17.26 31.05
CA GLN A 6 9.38 -17.66 32.19
C GLN A 6 10.20 -18.18 33.37
N SER A 7 11.32 -18.88 33.10
CA SER A 7 12.26 -19.36 34.12
C SER A 7 12.90 -18.26 34.97
N ALA A 8 13.09 -17.06 34.42
CA ALA A 8 13.62 -15.93 35.18
C ALA A 8 12.53 -15.29 36.09
N LEU A 9 11.28 -15.32 35.65
CA LEU A 9 10.14 -14.89 36.45
C LEU A 9 9.90 -15.84 37.63
N ASP A 10 9.99 -17.14 37.40
CA ASP A 10 9.78 -18.18 38.41
C ASP A 10 10.87 -18.15 39.50
N LEU A 11 12.11 -17.82 39.15
CA LEU A 11 13.21 -17.62 40.11
C LEU A 11 12.98 -16.40 41.04
N LEU A 12 12.41 -15.31 40.52
CA LEU A 12 12.11 -14.11 41.31
C LEU A 12 10.94 -14.34 42.24
N THR A 13 9.94 -15.11 41.83
CA THR A 13 8.76 -15.42 42.65
C THR A 13 9.05 -16.43 43.78
N SER A 14 9.99 -17.36 43.56
CA SER A 14 10.39 -18.37 44.57
C SER A 14 11.09 -17.77 45.78
N HIS A 15 11.59 -16.52 45.71
CA HIS A 15 12.25 -15.80 46.79
C HIS A 15 11.37 -14.72 47.43
N GLY A 16 10.07 -14.69 47.15
CA GLY A 16 9.12 -13.74 47.71
C GLY A 16 9.36 -12.27 47.34
N VAL A 17 10.23 -12.02 46.36
CA VAL A 17 10.51 -10.67 45.86
C VAL A 17 9.56 -10.39 44.71
N ALA A 18 8.54 -9.57 44.93
CA ALA A 18 7.73 -9.06 43.83
C ALA A 18 8.65 -8.31 42.84
N PRO A 19 8.60 -8.62 41.54
CA PRO A 19 9.39 -7.88 40.58
C PRO A 19 9.03 -6.39 40.67
N ALA A 20 10.02 -5.55 40.96
CA ALA A 20 9.83 -4.11 40.95
C ALA A 20 9.30 -3.72 39.54
N PRO A 21 8.30 -2.85 39.47
CA PRO A 21 7.81 -2.39 38.18
C PRO A 21 9.00 -1.85 37.40
N ILE A 22 9.26 -2.44 36.21
CA ILE A 22 10.32 -1.94 35.32
C ILE A 22 10.01 -0.46 35.09
N PRO A 23 10.87 0.47 35.55
CA PRO A 23 10.60 1.88 35.34
C PRO A 23 10.51 2.12 33.83
N MET A 24 9.36 2.61 33.39
CA MET A 24 9.16 2.94 31.98
C MET A 24 10.11 4.10 31.64
N LEU A 25 11.28 3.76 31.10
CA LEU A 25 12.27 4.74 30.69
C LEU A 25 11.66 5.62 29.60
N ARG A 26 11.39 6.87 29.93
CA ARG A 26 10.95 7.89 28.96
C ARG A 26 12.14 8.82 28.70
N PRO A 27 12.96 8.55 27.69
CA PRO A 27 14.17 9.36 27.38
C PRO A 27 13.77 10.71 26.81
N ARG A 28 13.25 11.62 27.63
CA ARG A 28 12.75 12.95 27.21
C ARG A 28 13.82 13.80 26.58
N ARG A 29 15.08 13.66 27.00
CA ARG A 29 16.23 14.42 26.44
C ARG A 29 16.41 14.16 24.96
N LEU A 30 16.19 12.92 24.50
CA LEU A 30 16.28 12.53 23.08
C LEU A 30 15.09 13.04 22.23
N ARG A 31 14.10 13.65 22.88
CA ARG A 31 12.88 14.18 22.22
C ARG A 31 12.74 15.70 22.37
N SER A 32 13.74 16.37 22.94
CA SER A 32 13.66 17.79 23.32
C SER A 32 13.54 18.75 22.12
N THR A 33 14.19 18.43 21.00
CA THR A 33 14.19 19.26 19.80
C THR A 33 13.94 18.42 18.54
N PRO A 34 13.46 19.03 17.43
CA PRO A 34 13.35 18.32 16.14
C PRO A 34 14.69 17.75 15.69
N ALA A 35 15.78 18.48 15.84
CA ALA A 35 17.14 18.04 15.48
C ALA A 35 17.56 16.80 16.29
N MET A 36 17.30 16.78 17.60
CA MET A 36 17.61 15.63 18.44
C MET A 36 16.77 14.41 18.03
N ARG A 37 15.47 14.60 17.75
CA ARG A 37 14.60 13.50 17.28
C ARG A 37 15.10 12.94 15.94
N ALA A 38 15.52 13.81 15.00
CA ALA A 38 16.05 13.38 13.72
C ALA A 38 17.36 12.61 13.88
N LEU A 39 18.24 13.08 14.78
CA LEU A 39 19.54 12.46 15.04
C LEU A 39 19.43 11.03 15.55
N VAL A 40 18.46 10.77 16.45
CA VAL A 40 18.25 9.45 17.09
C VAL A 40 17.17 8.60 16.42
N SER A 41 16.62 9.08 15.29
CA SER A 41 15.58 8.34 14.57
C SER A 41 16.14 7.05 13.97
N GLN A 42 15.54 5.93 14.31
CA GLN A 42 15.85 4.60 13.75
C GLN A 42 15.16 4.34 12.42
N HIS A 43 14.07 5.06 12.15
CA HIS A 43 13.28 4.89 10.93
C HIS A 43 13.30 6.19 10.13
N ARG A 44 13.56 6.07 8.85
CA ARG A 44 13.45 7.14 7.86
C ARG A 44 12.53 6.68 6.76
N ILE A 45 11.59 7.52 6.39
CA ILE A 45 10.77 7.33 5.21
C ILE A 45 11.60 7.83 4.03
N ASP A 46 11.83 6.95 3.08
CA ASP A 46 12.48 7.24 1.81
C ASP A 46 11.41 7.15 0.71
N PRO A 47 11.03 8.24 0.04
CA PRO A 47 10.02 8.21 -1.01
C PRO A 47 10.33 7.18 -2.09
N ALA A 48 11.60 6.97 -2.44
CA ALA A 48 12.00 5.98 -3.44
C ALA A 48 11.69 4.52 -3.06
N LYS A 49 11.31 4.26 -1.81
CA LYS A 49 10.90 2.94 -1.33
C LYS A 49 9.39 2.81 -1.09
N LEU A 50 8.64 3.85 -1.41
CA LEU A 50 7.18 3.83 -1.31
C LEU A 50 6.57 3.31 -2.60
N ILE A 51 5.42 2.67 -2.47
CA ILE A 51 4.58 2.22 -3.56
C ILE A 51 3.25 2.94 -3.43
N LEU A 52 2.82 3.65 -4.47
CA LEU A 52 1.55 4.35 -4.52
C LEU A 52 0.48 3.45 -5.16
N PRO A 53 -0.55 3.00 -4.42
CA PRO A 53 -1.67 2.30 -5.02
C PRO A 53 -2.56 3.29 -5.79
N VAL A 54 -2.90 2.95 -7.04
CA VAL A 54 -3.68 3.81 -7.94
C VAL A 54 -4.73 2.98 -8.66
N PHE A 55 -5.96 3.47 -8.66
CA PHE A 55 -7.10 2.81 -9.31
C PHE A 55 -7.37 3.47 -10.67
N VAL A 56 -7.42 2.66 -11.72
CA VAL A 56 -7.83 3.10 -13.06
C VAL A 56 -9.18 2.47 -13.42
N ARG A 57 -10.14 3.30 -13.83
CA ARG A 57 -11.51 2.85 -14.10
C ARG A 57 -11.92 3.14 -15.53
N GLU A 58 -12.63 2.18 -16.14
CA GLU A 58 -12.97 2.18 -17.55
C GLU A 58 -14.11 3.14 -17.92
N ASP A 59 -15.21 3.16 -17.17
CA ASP A 59 -16.48 3.77 -17.55
C ASP A 59 -16.70 5.17 -16.99
N ILE A 60 -15.63 5.94 -16.76
CA ILE A 60 -15.70 7.30 -16.23
C ILE A 60 -15.06 8.32 -17.18
N SER A 61 -15.60 9.53 -17.21
CA SER A 61 -15.09 10.65 -18.00
C SER A 61 -14.21 11.61 -17.21
N GLU A 62 -14.27 11.55 -15.87
CA GLU A 62 -13.50 12.36 -14.93
C GLU A 62 -13.14 11.54 -13.68
N PRO A 63 -12.08 11.91 -12.94
CA PRO A 63 -11.69 11.19 -11.73
C PRO A 63 -12.79 11.19 -10.68
N GLN A 64 -13.07 10.04 -10.09
CA GLN A 64 -14.10 9.88 -9.05
C GLN A 64 -13.46 9.61 -7.69
N ALA A 65 -13.79 10.44 -6.70
CA ALA A 65 -13.31 10.26 -5.34
C ALA A 65 -13.89 8.98 -4.72
N ILE A 66 -13.04 8.22 -4.02
CA ILE A 66 -13.44 7.04 -3.26
C ILE A 66 -13.87 7.49 -1.86
N SER A 67 -15.17 7.42 -1.56
CA SER A 67 -15.73 7.97 -0.30
C SER A 67 -15.12 7.38 0.97
N ALA A 68 -14.75 6.09 0.93
CA ALA A 68 -14.11 5.39 2.05
C ALA A 68 -12.62 5.70 2.20
N MET A 69 -11.99 6.35 1.20
CA MET A 69 -10.56 6.64 1.16
C MET A 69 -10.32 8.12 0.83
N PRO A 70 -10.40 9.03 1.82
CA PRO A 70 -10.24 10.46 1.58
C PRO A 70 -8.94 10.81 0.84
N GLY A 71 -9.05 11.56 -0.26
CA GLY A 71 -7.90 11.94 -1.10
C GLY A 71 -7.49 10.91 -2.15
N VAL A 72 -8.14 9.74 -2.22
CA VAL A 72 -7.90 8.72 -3.24
C VAL A 72 -9.01 8.76 -4.30
N TYR A 73 -8.62 8.57 -5.55
CA TYR A 73 -9.52 8.64 -6.70
C TYR A 73 -9.43 7.39 -7.56
N GLN A 74 -10.54 7.06 -8.22
CA GLN A 74 -10.52 6.22 -9.41
C GLN A 74 -10.23 7.13 -10.60
N HIS A 75 -9.19 6.83 -11.34
CA HIS A 75 -8.67 7.66 -12.42
C HIS A 75 -9.19 7.23 -13.80
N THR A 76 -9.40 8.21 -14.67
CA THR A 76 -9.40 7.98 -16.13
C THR A 76 -7.95 7.72 -16.59
N LEU A 77 -7.73 7.22 -17.81
CA LEU A 77 -6.38 7.09 -18.38
C LEU A 77 -5.62 8.43 -18.39
N ASP A 78 -6.30 9.54 -18.72
CA ASP A 78 -5.67 10.87 -18.75
C ASP A 78 -5.28 11.36 -17.35
N SER A 79 -6.14 11.17 -16.35
CA SER A 79 -5.79 11.55 -14.99
C SER A 79 -4.76 10.63 -14.36
N LEU A 80 -4.73 9.35 -14.76
CA LEU A 80 -3.69 8.40 -14.37
C LEU A 80 -2.31 8.85 -14.85
N ARG A 81 -2.18 9.33 -16.09
CA ARG A 81 -0.92 9.90 -16.60
C ARG A 81 -0.43 11.06 -15.74
N ARG A 82 -1.31 11.97 -15.37
CA ARG A 82 -0.95 13.10 -14.48
C ARG A 82 -0.54 12.64 -13.09
N GLU A 83 -1.22 11.65 -12.53
CA GLU A 83 -0.86 11.06 -11.24
C GLU A 83 0.52 10.37 -11.30
N ALA A 84 0.81 9.69 -12.40
CA ALA A 84 2.12 9.06 -12.61
C ALA A 84 3.26 10.10 -12.67
N VAL A 85 3.04 11.23 -13.35
CA VAL A 85 4.00 12.35 -13.35
C VAL A 85 4.20 12.91 -11.94
N ALA A 86 3.11 13.17 -11.22
CA ALA A 86 3.18 13.68 -9.84
C ALA A 86 3.92 12.70 -8.89
N CYS A 87 3.70 11.40 -9.08
CA CYS A 87 4.40 10.33 -8.35
C CYS A 87 5.93 10.39 -8.61
N ALA A 88 6.33 10.49 -9.87
CA ALA A 88 7.72 10.61 -10.28
C ALA A 88 8.37 11.88 -9.72
N GLU A 89 7.71 13.03 -9.81
CA GLU A 89 8.17 14.32 -9.30
C GLU A 89 8.32 14.31 -7.76
N ALA A 90 7.45 13.58 -7.06
CA ALA A 90 7.55 13.40 -5.62
C ALA A 90 8.67 12.42 -5.20
N GLY A 91 9.33 11.77 -6.17
CA GLY A 91 10.39 10.79 -5.93
C GLY A 91 9.88 9.45 -5.38
N VAL A 92 8.59 9.13 -5.54
CA VAL A 92 8.00 7.83 -5.17
C VAL A 92 8.50 6.76 -6.13
N GLY A 93 8.97 5.63 -5.59
CA GLY A 93 9.68 4.62 -6.38
C GLY A 93 8.80 3.74 -7.24
N SER A 94 7.52 3.56 -6.91
CA SER A 94 6.63 2.64 -7.62
C SER A 94 5.18 3.09 -7.58
N ILE A 95 4.45 2.70 -8.63
CA ILE A 95 2.98 2.72 -8.69
C ILE A 95 2.48 1.28 -8.73
N ASP A 96 1.44 0.97 -7.97
CA ASP A 96 0.72 -0.30 -8.02
C ASP A 96 -0.68 -0.06 -8.59
N LEU A 97 -0.96 -0.62 -9.76
CA LEU A 97 -2.17 -0.35 -10.53
C LEU A 97 -3.25 -1.39 -10.24
N PHE A 98 -4.44 -0.89 -9.96
CA PHE A 98 -5.67 -1.65 -9.77
C PHE A 98 -6.67 -1.29 -10.88
N GLY A 99 -7.10 -2.28 -11.65
CA GLY A 99 -8.01 -2.09 -12.76
C GLY A 99 -9.46 -2.24 -12.33
N VAL A 100 -10.31 -1.26 -12.63
CA VAL A 100 -11.75 -1.31 -12.36
C VAL A 100 -12.49 -1.38 -13.70
N PRO A 101 -12.81 -2.59 -14.22
CA PRO A 101 -13.47 -2.75 -15.50
C PRO A 101 -14.94 -2.36 -15.41
N ALA A 102 -15.53 -1.96 -16.56
CA ALA A 102 -16.96 -1.68 -16.68
C ALA A 102 -17.82 -2.95 -16.59
N VAL A 103 -17.29 -4.08 -17.06
CA VAL A 103 -17.97 -5.36 -17.08
C VAL A 103 -17.17 -6.40 -16.31
N ARG A 104 -17.85 -7.16 -15.46
CA ARG A 104 -17.28 -8.28 -14.69
C ARG A 104 -18.01 -9.54 -15.03
N ASP A 105 -17.30 -10.67 -15.09
CA ASP A 105 -17.86 -11.99 -15.31
C ASP A 105 -17.38 -13.02 -14.26
N GLU A 106 -17.87 -14.23 -14.30
CA GLU A 106 -17.52 -15.27 -13.33
C GLU A 106 -16.04 -15.66 -13.40
N ALA A 107 -15.43 -15.57 -14.58
CA ALA A 107 -14.03 -15.93 -14.80
C ALA A 107 -13.08 -14.78 -14.52
N GLY A 108 -13.55 -13.53 -14.48
CA GLY A 108 -12.69 -12.35 -14.40
C GLY A 108 -11.94 -12.07 -15.70
N SER A 109 -12.58 -12.31 -16.87
CA SER A 109 -11.92 -12.30 -18.19
C SER A 109 -11.23 -10.97 -18.52
N GLN A 110 -11.68 -9.86 -17.96
CA GLN A 110 -11.07 -8.55 -18.16
C GLN A 110 -9.66 -8.44 -17.55
N ALA A 111 -9.27 -9.32 -16.62
CA ALA A 111 -7.93 -9.33 -16.04
C ALA A 111 -6.83 -9.64 -17.07
N TRP A 112 -7.12 -10.43 -18.09
CA TRP A 112 -6.17 -10.82 -19.14
C TRP A 112 -6.54 -10.33 -20.53
N ALA A 113 -7.60 -9.54 -20.66
CA ALA A 113 -7.95 -8.92 -21.93
C ALA A 113 -6.83 -7.94 -22.35
N SER A 114 -6.34 -8.07 -23.59
CA SER A 114 -5.27 -7.20 -24.12
C SER A 114 -5.64 -5.71 -24.04
N GLU A 115 -6.92 -5.41 -24.29
CA GLU A 115 -7.50 -4.07 -24.22
C GLU A 115 -8.21 -3.79 -22.87
N GLY A 116 -7.99 -4.63 -21.86
CA GLY A 116 -8.52 -4.41 -20.52
C GLY A 116 -7.95 -3.16 -19.88
N ILE A 117 -8.73 -2.50 -19.03
CA ILE A 117 -8.38 -1.19 -18.45
C ILE A 117 -7.06 -1.21 -17.68
N LEU A 118 -6.72 -2.34 -17.02
CA LEU A 118 -5.44 -2.49 -16.33
C LEU A 118 -4.27 -2.45 -17.32
N ASN A 119 -4.35 -3.22 -18.43
CA ASN A 119 -3.32 -3.26 -19.47
C ASN A 119 -3.16 -1.90 -20.16
N GLN A 120 -4.27 -1.21 -20.44
CA GLN A 120 -4.25 0.16 -20.94
C GLN A 120 -3.60 1.12 -19.95
N GLY A 121 -3.89 0.96 -18.64
CA GLY A 121 -3.28 1.75 -17.55
C GLY A 121 -1.77 1.55 -17.47
N ILE A 122 -1.29 0.31 -17.54
CA ILE A 122 0.15 -0.01 -17.57
C ILE A 122 0.82 0.69 -18.75
N THR A 123 0.23 0.57 -19.95
CA THR A 123 0.74 1.21 -21.16
C THR A 123 0.78 2.73 -20.99
N ALA A 124 -0.31 3.34 -20.51
CA ALA A 124 -0.42 4.77 -20.31
C ALA A 124 0.65 5.32 -19.34
N VAL A 125 0.88 4.64 -18.21
CA VAL A 125 1.92 5.04 -17.24
C VAL A 125 3.31 4.88 -17.86
N ARG A 126 3.60 3.77 -18.52
CA ARG A 126 4.91 3.53 -19.14
C ARG A 126 5.23 4.53 -20.25
N GLU A 127 4.26 4.89 -21.06
CA GLU A 127 4.42 5.93 -22.11
C GLU A 127 4.72 7.30 -21.51
N GLU A 128 4.10 7.65 -20.37
CA GLU A 128 4.20 8.96 -19.76
C GLU A 128 5.50 9.15 -18.98
N VAL A 129 5.88 8.20 -18.12
CA VAL A 129 6.99 8.36 -17.18
C VAL A 129 8.19 7.43 -17.46
N GLY A 130 8.10 6.54 -18.44
CA GLY A 130 9.19 5.64 -18.81
C GLY A 130 9.69 4.81 -17.63
N ASP A 131 10.98 4.92 -17.33
CA ASP A 131 11.65 4.21 -16.25
C ASP A 131 11.79 5.05 -14.94
N ALA A 132 11.10 6.20 -14.87
CA ALA A 132 11.19 7.06 -13.67
C ALA A 132 10.53 6.43 -12.43
N VAL A 133 9.54 5.54 -12.61
CA VAL A 133 8.89 4.75 -11.56
C VAL A 133 8.76 3.30 -11.98
N VAL A 134 8.80 2.40 -11.00
CA VAL A 134 8.46 0.98 -11.23
C VAL A 134 6.94 0.84 -11.34
N VAL A 135 6.46 0.19 -12.39
CA VAL A 135 5.05 -0.10 -12.56
C VAL A 135 4.79 -1.52 -12.08
N CYS A 136 4.02 -1.65 -11.00
CA CYS A 136 3.42 -2.88 -10.53
C CYS A 136 1.97 -2.94 -11.00
N ALA A 137 1.41 -4.12 -11.14
CA ALA A 137 0.01 -4.33 -11.39
C ALA A 137 -0.50 -5.43 -10.46
N ASP A 138 -1.65 -5.21 -9.85
CA ASP A 138 -2.30 -6.26 -9.10
C ASP A 138 -2.74 -7.40 -10.03
N THR A 139 -2.49 -8.62 -9.60
CA THR A 139 -2.83 -9.84 -10.35
C THR A 139 -3.99 -10.63 -9.72
N CYS A 140 -4.65 -10.05 -8.72
CA CYS A 140 -5.83 -10.65 -8.11
C CYS A 140 -7.03 -10.57 -9.07
N LEU A 141 -7.88 -11.59 -9.06
CA LEU A 141 -9.06 -11.65 -9.94
C LEU A 141 -10.32 -11.01 -9.33
N ASP A 142 -10.33 -10.70 -8.03
CA ASP A 142 -11.51 -10.19 -7.34
C ASP A 142 -12.05 -8.87 -7.89
N GLU A 143 -11.19 -8.05 -8.47
CA GLU A 143 -11.59 -6.81 -9.15
C GLU A 143 -12.35 -7.05 -10.45
N PHE A 144 -12.13 -8.21 -11.09
CA PHE A 144 -12.64 -8.57 -12.41
C PHE A 144 -13.76 -9.60 -12.37
N THR A 145 -13.92 -10.32 -11.25
CA THR A 145 -14.98 -11.30 -11.08
C THR A 145 -16.29 -10.67 -10.61
N SER A 146 -17.42 -11.20 -11.09
CA SER A 146 -18.76 -10.73 -10.71
C SER A 146 -19.11 -11.02 -9.24
N HIS A 147 -18.49 -12.04 -8.65
CA HIS A 147 -18.70 -12.47 -7.26
C HIS A 147 -17.64 -11.92 -6.27
N GLY A 148 -16.60 -11.22 -6.76
CA GLY A 148 -15.58 -10.58 -5.92
C GLY A 148 -14.61 -11.53 -5.22
N HIS A 149 -14.41 -12.76 -5.72
CA HIS A 149 -13.40 -13.69 -5.23
C HIS A 149 -12.22 -13.80 -6.19
N CYS A 150 -11.04 -14.11 -5.63
CA CYS A 150 -9.77 -14.16 -6.36
C CYS A 150 -9.59 -15.38 -7.27
N GLY A 151 -10.64 -16.12 -7.59
CA GLY A 151 -10.61 -17.30 -8.45
C GLY A 151 -11.99 -17.82 -8.79
N LEU A 152 -12.05 -18.86 -9.58
CA LEU A 152 -13.29 -19.54 -9.92
C LEU A 152 -13.89 -20.21 -8.68
N LEU A 153 -15.19 -20.08 -8.51
CA LEU A 153 -15.92 -20.75 -7.43
C LEU A 153 -16.33 -22.15 -7.88
N ASP A 154 -16.17 -23.14 -6.99
CA ASP A 154 -16.67 -24.51 -7.18
C ASP A 154 -18.02 -24.64 -6.42
N GLU A 155 -18.96 -25.39 -6.97
CA GLU A 155 -20.29 -25.63 -6.39
C GLU A 155 -20.29 -26.61 -5.19
N ARG A 156 -19.16 -26.85 -4.56
CA ARG A 156 -19.04 -27.77 -3.41
C ARG A 156 -19.30 -27.11 -2.08
#